data_c495bad0c42fd8c09b7ddd43d04a0de7
#
_entry.id   c495bad0c42fd8c09b7ddd43d04a0de7
#
_cell.length_a   1.000
_cell.length_b   1.000
_cell.length_c   1.000
_cell.angle_alpha   90.00
_cell.angle_beta   90.00
_cell.angle_gamma   90.00
#
_symmetry.space_group_name_H-M   'P 1'
#
loop_
_entity.id
_entity.type
_entity.pdbx_description
1 polymer ?
#
loop_
_entity_poly.entity_id
_entity_poly.type
_entity_poly.pdbx_seq_one_letter_code
_entity_poly.pdbx_strand_id
1 'polypeptide(L)'
;MISRQWFVNHALNNIELFVNRALAVDDDYVRIANGDPEFFAELQKEFESIESEDVELEDILFGEYERATDALLDYQDIVVRAALNEINSIIEYELKVHSSFALSKQSGKSLAECWVKDREKACKTVKEIYGIEIDGLPGYFEIEEVRKMINAYKHDDGYSKEDYEPFFMNYVKQKKYQLNPNKISDYVNAAKKFLSALPGETINLGSDVIKRLKIDNSGSESL
;
A
#
# COMPACT_ATOMS: atom_id res chain seq x y z
N MET A 1 -6.75 -19.95 -19.89
CA MET A 1 -6.02 -20.19 -18.63
C MET A 1 -5.54 -18.83 -18.13
N ILE A 2 -5.95 -18.40 -16.93
CA ILE A 2 -5.58 -17.08 -16.38
C ILE A 2 -4.24 -17.25 -15.66
N SER A 3 -3.26 -16.40 -15.98
CA SER A 3 -1.92 -16.47 -15.38
C SER A 3 -1.95 -15.89 -13.96
N ARG A 4 -1.00 -16.34 -13.10
CA ARG A 4 -0.79 -15.73 -11.77
C ARG A 4 -0.55 -14.23 -11.88
N GLN A 5 0.23 -13.79 -12.85
CA GLN A 5 0.53 -12.39 -13.12
C GLN A 5 -0.74 -11.55 -13.35
N TRP A 6 -1.76 -12.13 -13.98
CA TRP A 6 -3.04 -11.45 -14.15
C TRP A 6 -3.72 -11.16 -12.80
N PHE A 7 -3.75 -12.15 -11.89
CA PHE A 7 -4.34 -11.97 -10.55
C PHE A 7 -3.59 -10.91 -9.74
N VAL A 8 -2.26 -10.93 -9.78
CA VAL A 8 -1.41 -9.95 -9.08
C VAL A 8 -1.65 -8.55 -9.65
N ASN A 9 -1.64 -8.39 -10.96
CA ASN A 9 -1.91 -7.11 -11.60
C ASN A 9 -3.33 -6.61 -11.31
N HIS A 10 -4.31 -7.53 -11.26
CA HIS A 10 -5.69 -7.17 -10.91
C HIS A 10 -5.80 -6.72 -9.44
N ALA A 11 -5.14 -7.39 -8.51
CA ALA A 11 -5.09 -6.97 -7.11
C ALA A 11 -4.45 -5.58 -6.96
N LEU A 12 -3.32 -5.33 -7.62
CA LEU A 12 -2.65 -4.03 -7.61
C LEU A 12 -3.51 -2.91 -8.23
N ASN A 13 -4.24 -3.19 -9.32
CA ASN A 13 -5.16 -2.22 -9.92
C ASN A 13 -6.34 -1.89 -8.96
N ASN A 14 -6.81 -2.88 -8.22
CA ASN A 14 -7.90 -2.67 -7.25
C ASN A 14 -7.47 -1.78 -6.08
N ILE A 15 -6.18 -1.77 -5.69
CA ILE A 15 -5.67 -0.84 -4.67
C ILE A 15 -5.78 0.60 -5.16
N GLU A 16 -5.34 0.87 -6.39
CA GLU A 16 -5.45 2.20 -7.00
C GLU A 16 -6.91 2.65 -7.10
N LEU A 17 -7.79 1.76 -7.56
CA LEU A 17 -9.22 2.02 -7.64
C LEU A 17 -9.85 2.26 -6.25
N PHE A 18 -9.42 1.52 -5.23
CA PHE A 18 -9.85 1.71 -3.85
C PHE A 18 -9.47 3.11 -3.34
N VAL A 19 -8.21 3.51 -3.49
CA VAL A 19 -7.75 4.83 -3.05
C VAL A 19 -8.53 5.94 -3.74
N ASN A 20 -8.66 5.88 -5.07
CA ASN A 20 -9.38 6.89 -5.85
C ASN A 20 -10.85 7.00 -5.42
N ARG A 21 -11.51 5.87 -5.13
CA ARG A 21 -12.91 5.88 -4.67
C ARG A 21 -13.03 6.35 -3.23
N ALA A 22 -12.13 5.91 -2.36
CA ALA A 22 -12.16 6.31 -0.95
C ALA A 22 -11.94 7.80 -0.78
N LEU A 23 -11.04 8.40 -1.58
CA LEU A 23 -10.75 9.84 -1.51
C LEU A 23 -11.79 10.70 -2.27
N ALA A 24 -12.63 10.09 -3.12
CA ALA A 24 -13.69 10.79 -3.85
C ALA A 24 -15.03 10.84 -3.09
N VAL A 25 -15.12 10.24 -1.90
CA VAL A 25 -16.39 10.01 -1.20
C VAL A 25 -16.95 11.27 -0.54
N ASP A 26 -16.15 12.32 -0.37
CA ASP A 26 -16.64 13.51 0.31
C ASP A 26 -16.22 14.80 -0.41
N ASP A 27 -17.09 15.25 -1.32
CA ASP A 27 -16.87 16.49 -2.07
C ASP A 27 -16.72 17.71 -1.13
N ASP A 28 -17.37 17.72 0.03
CA ASP A 28 -17.31 18.84 0.98
C ASP A 28 -15.94 18.91 1.64
N TYR A 29 -15.38 17.80 2.07
CA TYR A 29 -14.01 17.76 2.62
C TYR A 29 -12.97 18.18 1.58
N VAL A 30 -13.13 17.75 0.33
CA VAL A 30 -12.25 18.16 -0.78
C VAL A 30 -12.36 19.66 -1.05
N ARG A 31 -13.57 20.22 -1.00
CA ARG A 31 -13.81 21.66 -1.15
C ARG A 31 -13.15 22.46 -0.01
N ILE A 32 -13.26 22.00 1.22
CA ILE A 32 -12.59 22.60 2.40
C ILE A 32 -11.07 22.59 2.23
N ALA A 33 -10.49 21.43 1.94
CA ALA A 33 -9.05 21.26 1.82
C ALA A 33 -8.44 22.08 0.67
N ASN A 34 -9.22 22.33 -0.40
CA ASN A 34 -8.82 23.18 -1.53
C ASN A 34 -9.08 24.67 -1.29
N GLY A 35 -9.67 25.05 -0.16
CA GLY A 35 -10.01 26.43 0.16
C GLY A 35 -11.07 27.01 -0.80
N ASP A 36 -12.07 26.18 -1.16
CA ASP A 36 -13.13 26.57 -2.12
C ASP A 36 -13.91 27.79 -1.61
N PRO A 37 -13.81 28.97 -2.28
CA PRO A 37 -14.46 30.19 -1.81
C PRO A 37 -16.00 30.12 -1.81
N GLU A 38 -16.59 29.29 -2.70
CA GLU A 38 -18.05 29.13 -2.76
C GLU A 38 -18.54 28.33 -1.56
N PHE A 39 -17.80 27.29 -1.16
CA PHE A 39 -18.11 26.51 0.03
C PHE A 39 -18.07 27.38 1.29
N PHE A 40 -17.05 28.20 1.46
CA PHE A 40 -16.98 29.12 2.61
C PHE A 40 -18.07 30.18 2.60
N ALA A 41 -18.47 30.68 1.42
CA ALA A 41 -19.59 31.62 1.32
C ALA A 41 -20.95 30.97 1.64
N GLU A 42 -21.12 29.67 1.33
CA GLU A 42 -22.29 28.88 1.72
C GLU A 42 -22.35 28.67 3.23
N LEU A 43 -21.23 28.25 3.83
CA LEU A 43 -21.07 28.12 5.29
C LEU A 43 -21.35 29.43 6.03
N GLN A 44 -20.78 30.53 5.56
CA GLN A 44 -21.00 31.85 6.15
C GLN A 44 -22.48 32.25 6.15
N LYS A 45 -23.21 32.01 5.04
CA LYS A 45 -24.66 32.29 4.97
C LYS A 45 -25.45 31.40 5.95
N GLU A 46 -25.05 30.17 6.12
CA GLU A 46 -25.70 29.26 7.05
C GLU A 46 -25.50 29.75 8.50
N PHE A 47 -24.31 30.18 8.87
CA PHE A 47 -24.00 30.75 10.18
C PHE A 47 -24.66 32.10 10.42
N GLU A 48 -24.72 33.01 9.42
CA GLU A 48 -25.41 34.28 9.53
C GLU A 48 -26.92 34.12 9.75
N SER A 49 -27.49 32.97 9.41
CA SER A 49 -28.88 32.62 9.70
C SER A 49 -29.14 32.18 11.15
N ILE A 50 -28.07 31.92 11.92
CA ILE A 50 -28.15 31.55 13.33
C ILE A 50 -28.07 32.86 14.15
N GLU A 51 -29.21 33.36 14.60
CA GLU A 51 -29.30 34.56 15.46
C GLU A 51 -28.55 34.26 16.80
N SER A 52 -27.27 34.62 16.88
CA SER A 52 -26.55 34.66 18.16
C SER A 52 -25.72 35.94 18.25
N GLU A 53 -26.05 36.79 19.22
CA GLU A 53 -25.47 38.10 19.39
C GLU A 53 -24.04 38.14 19.97
N ASP A 54 -23.44 36.98 20.37
CA ASP A 54 -22.23 36.97 21.23
C ASP A 54 -21.08 36.08 20.72
N VAL A 55 -21.08 35.59 19.50
CA VAL A 55 -20.01 34.71 19.03
C VAL A 55 -19.33 35.34 17.82
N GLU A 56 -18.01 35.50 17.90
CA GLU A 56 -17.23 35.90 16.73
C GLU A 56 -17.30 34.80 15.66
N LEU A 57 -18.11 35.05 14.63
CA LEU A 57 -18.41 34.13 13.54
C LEU A 57 -17.14 33.62 12.87
N GLU A 58 -16.12 34.48 12.74
CA GLU A 58 -14.82 34.13 12.16
C GLU A 58 -14.10 33.04 12.95
N ASP A 59 -14.13 33.09 14.29
CA ASP A 59 -13.47 32.06 15.14
C ASP A 59 -14.17 30.70 15.03
N ILE A 60 -15.49 30.68 14.88
CA ILE A 60 -16.24 29.44 14.67
C ILE A 60 -15.92 28.84 13.32
N LEU A 61 -15.99 29.65 12.26
CA LEU A 61 -15.69 29.19 10.88
C LEU A 61 -14.25 28.67 10.77
N PHE A 62 -13.30 29.37 11.40
CA PHE A 62 -11.91 28.92 11.46
C PHE A 62 -11.76 27.60 12.21
N GLY A 63 -12.42 27.47 13.38
CA GLY A 63 -12.39 26.23 14.16
C GLY A 63 -13.01 25.03 13.43
N GLU A 64 -14.10 25.21 12.67
CA GLU A 64 -14.69 24.17 11.85
C GLU A 64 -13.80 23.82 10.66
N TYR A 65 -13.16 24.80 10.03
CA TYR A 65 -12.18 24.59 8.97
C TYR A 65 -10.99 23.76 9.46
N GLU A 66 -10.39 24.10 10.61
CA GLU A 66 -9.28 23.33 11.18
C GLU A 66 -9.69 21.88 11.47
N ARG A 67 -10.85 21.68 12.14
CA ARG A 67 -11.35 20.33 12.45
C ARG A 67 -11.61 19.50 11.20
N ALA A 68 -12.24 20.10 10.18
CA ALA A 68 -12.53 19.41 8.93
C ALA A 68 -11.24 19.07 8.17
N THR A 69 -10.27 19.99 8.15
CA THR A 69 -8.97 19.77 7.52
C THR A 69 -8.19 18.65 8.21
N ASP A 70 -8.14 18.65 9.55
CA ASP A 70 -7.47 17.61 10.32
C ASP A 70 -8.14 16.25 10.10
N ALA A 71 -9.47 16.19 10.14
CA ALA A 71 -10.21 14.96 9.89
C ALA A 71 -9.97 14.40 8.47
N LEU A 72 -9.88 15.28 7.47
CA LEU A 72 -9.56 14.87 6.08
C LEU A 72 -8.14 14.32 5.97
N LEU A 73 -7.16 15.00 6.58
CA LEU A 73 -5.77 14.55 6.58
C LEU A 73 -5.63 13.20 7.26
N ASP A 74 -6.27 13.01 8.41
CA ASP A 74 -6.28 11.73 9.13
C ASP A 74 -6.92 10.61 8.27
N TYR A 75 -8.03 10.91 7.61
CA TYR A 75 -8.70 9.97 6.72
C TYR A 75 -7.82 9.58 5.52
N GLN A 76 -7.22 10.57 4.85
CA GLN A 76 -6.28 10.33 3.75
C GLN A 76 -5.10 9.48 4.19
N ASP A 77 -4.53 9.77 5.36
CA ASP A 77 -3.44 8.99 5.94
C ASP A 77 -3.83 7.54 6.19
N ILE A 78 -5.04 7.28 6.71
CA ILE A 78 -5.56 5.92 6.92
C ILE A 78 -5.68 5.18 5.59
N VAL A 79 -6.30 5.81 4.58
CA VAL A 79 -6.50 5.21 3.25
C VAL A 79 -5.15 4.89 2.59
N VAL A 80 -4.22 5.85 2.59
CA VAL A 80 -2.89 5.68 1.98
C VAL A 80 -2.09 4.59 2.71
N ARG A 81 -2.10 4.56 4.05
CA ARG A 81 -1.44 3.50 4.83
C ARG A 81 -1.99 2.12 4.52
N ALA A 82 -3.31 2.00 4.39
CA ALA A 82 -3.95 0.73 4.02
C ALA A 82 -3.48 0.27 2.63
N ALA A 83 -3.47 1.16 1.65
CA ALA A 83 -3.01 0.87 0.29
C ALA A 83 -1.53 0.45 0.24
N LEU A 84 -0.65 1.20 0.90
CA LEU A 84 0.77 0.88 0.96
C LEU A 84 1.03 -0.46 1.65
N ASN A 85 0.31 -0.74 2.74
CA ASN A 85 0.42 -2.02 3.45
C ASN A 85 0.02 -3.21 2.56
N GLU A 86 -1.03 -3.04 1.75
CA GLU A 86 -1.47 -4.08 0.82
C GLU A 86 -0.47 -4.27 -0.33
N ILE A 87 0.06 -3.20 -0.90
CA ILE A 87 1.13 -3.27 -1.91
C ILE A 87 2.33 -4.04 -1.35
N ASN A 88 2.82 -3.69 -0.15
CA ASN A 88 3.93 -4.38 0.48
C ASN A 88 3.62 -5.87 0.74
N SER A 89 2.41 -6.18 1.18
CA SER A 89 1.96 -7.55 1.45
C SER A 89 1.96 -8.41 0.19
N ILE A 90 1.48 -7.87 -0.93
CA ILE A 90 1.49 -8.54 -2.24
C ILE A 90 2.94 -8.82 -2.66
N ILE A 91 3.82 -7.83 -2.58
CA ILE A 91 5.23 -7.96 -2.97
C ILE A 91 5.94 -9.03 -2.13
N GLU A 92 5.78 -8.98 -0.80
CA GLU A 92 6.40 -9.97 0.08
C GLU A 92 5.89 -11.38 -0.16
N TYR A 93 4.58 -11.52 -0.39
CA TYR A 93 3.98 -12.81 -0.68
C TYR A 93 4.50 -13.38 -2.02
N GLU A 94 4.54 -12.56 -3.07
CA GLU A 94 5.04 -12.99 -4.39
C GLU A 94 6.52 -13.37 -4.34
N LEU A 95 7.36 -12.61 -3.66
CA LEU A 95 8.76 -12.97 -3.44
C LEU A 95 8.91 -14.34 -2.76
N LYS A 96 8.12 -14.60 -1.71
CA LYS A 96 8.11 -15.89 -1.01
C LYS A 96 7.65 -17.02 -1.91
N VAL A 97 6.64 -16.79 -2.74
CA VAL A 97 6.15 -17.79 -3.68
C VAL A 97 7.19 -18.11 -4.75
N HIS A 98 7.77 -17.07 -5.39
CA HIS A 98 8.79 -17.26 -6.42
C HIS A 98 10.01 -18.01 -5.91
N SER A 99 10.53 -17.64 -4.73
CA SER A 99 11.67 -18.30 -4.12
C SER A 99 11.36 -19.73 -3.68
N SER A 100 10.18 -19.96 -3.10
CA SER A 100 9.75 -21.31 -2.70
C SER A 100 9.58 -22.24 -3.91
N PHE A 101 9.04 -21.72 -5.01
CA PHE A 101 8.89 -22.46 -6.26
C PHE A 101 10.24 -22.80 -6.89
N ALA A 102 11.20 -21.87 -6.87
CA ALA A 102 12.55 -22.11 -7.32
C ALA A 102 13.24 -23.25 -6.55
N LEU A 103 13.14 -23.22 -5.21
CA LEU A 103 13.65 -24.27 -4.34
C LEU A 103 12.98 -25.62 -4.59
N SER A 104 11.66 -25.64 -4.77
CA SER A 104 10.90 -26.85 -5.07
C SER A 104 11.37 -27.48 -6.39
N LYS A 105 11.55 -26.69 -7.44
CA LYS A 105 12.06 -27.12 -8.73
C LYS A 105 13.50 -27.70 -8.61
N GLN A 106 14.37 -27.02 -7.89
CA GLN A 106 15.76 -27.41 -7.73
C GLN A 106 15.91 -28.68 -6.90
N SER A 107 15.13 -28.83 -5.81
CA SER A 107 15.24 -29.92 -4.88
C SER A 107 14.37 -31.15 -5.20
N GLY A 108 13.37 -31.00 -6.08
CA GLY A 108 12.35 -32.01 -6.34
C GLY A 108 11.36 -32.22 -5.20
N LYS A 109 11.40 -31.37 -4.16
CA LYS A 109 10.50 -31.43 -3.01
C LYS A 109 9.19 -30.65 -3.27
N SER A 110 8.16 -30.89 -2.48
CA SER A 110 6.90 -30.13 -2.57
C SER A 110 7.08 -28.65 -2.23
N LEU A 111 6.19 -27.81 -2.74
CA LEU A 111 6.20 -26.37 -2.46
C LEU A 111 6.06 -26.09 -0.95
N ALA A 112 5.28 -26.91 -0.24
CA ALA A 112 5.07 -26.76 1.20
C ALA A 112 6.35 -27.01 1.99
N GLU A 113 7.17 -28.01 1.60
CA GLU A 113 8.46 -28.30 2.24
C GLU A 113 9.52 -27.24 1.93
N CYS A 114 9.38 -26.54 0.79
CA CYS A 114 10.29 -25.50 0.32
C CYS A 114 9.81 -24.08 0.68
N TRP A 115 8.75 -23.94 1.48
CA TRP A 115 8.18 -22.64 1.78
C TRP A 115 9.14 -21.70 2.49
N VAL A 116 9.41 -20.55 1.86
CA VAL A 116 10.27 -19.50 2.40
C VAL A 116 9.40 -18.54 3.24
N LYS A 117 9.77 -18.37 4.52
CA LYS A 117 8.94 -17.65 5.49
C LYS A 117 9.17 -16.15 5.53
N ASP A 118 10.39 -15.69 5.25
CA ASP A 118 10.78 -14.29 5.37
C ASP A 118 11.34 -13.73 4.06
N ARG A 119 11.32 -12.38 3.96
CA ARG A 119 11.77 -11.67 2.77
C ARG A 119 13.26 -11.79 2.52
N GLU A 120 14.09 -11.70 3.56
CA GLU A 120 15.54 -11.76 3.43
C GLU A 120 15.96 -13.09 2.82
N LYS A 121 15.43 -14.19 3.36
CA LYS A 121 15.65 -15.53 2.82
C LYS A 121 15.11 -15.66 1.40
N ALA A 122 13.98 -15.03 1.08
CA ALA A 122 13.44 -15.05 -0.28
C ALA A 122 14.39 -14.36 -1.27
N CYS A 123 14.89 -13.17 -0.94
CA CYS A 123 15.87 -12.45 -1.76
C CYS A 123 17.17 -13.26 -1.96
N LYS A 124 17.69 -13.82 -0.87
CA LYS A 124 18.88 -14.69 -0.92
C LYS A 124 18.68 -15.91 -1.81
N THR A 125 17.54 -16.57 -1.70
CA THR A 125 17.19 -17.73 -2.54
C THR A 125 17.13 -17.36 -4.03
N VAL A 126 16.51 -16.23 -4.38
CA VAL A 126 16.47 -15.76 -5.77
C VAL A 126 17.88 -15.50 -6.30
N LYS A 127 18.73 -14.86 -5.50
CA LYS A 127 20.12 -14.62 -5.85
C LYS A 127 20.90 -15.93 -6.04
N GLU A 128 20.79 -16.87 -5.13
CA GLU A 128 21.51 -18.18 -5.18
C GLU A 128 21.09 -19.04 -6.37
N ILE A 129 19.79 -19.05 -6.72
CA ILE A 129 19.28 -19.92 -7.80
C ILE A 129 19.40 -19.28 -9.16
N TYR A 130 19.12 -17.99 -9.29
CA TYR A 130 19.05 -17.30 -10.57
C TYR A 130 20.21 -16.34 -10.84
N GLY A 131 21.07 -16.07 -9.86
CA GLY A 131 22.16 -15.10 -9.97
C GLY A 131 21.70 -13.65 -10.07
N ILE A 132 20.48 -13.36 -9.64
CA ILE A 132 19.87 -12.02 -9.78
C ILE A 132 19.87 -11.30 -8.43
N GLU A 133 20.43 -10.10 -8.42
CA GLU A 133 20.31 -9.16 -7.30
C GLU A 133 18.93 -8.49 -7.36
N ILE A 134 18.16 -8.66 -6.29
CA ILE A 134 16.80 -8.11 -6.20
C ILE A 134 16.79 -6.57 -6.26
N ASP A 135 17.80 -5.93 -5.68
CA ASP A 135 17.97 -4.47 -5.64
C ASP A 135 18.27 -3.86 -7.02
N GLY A 136 18.71 -4.66 -7.98
CA GLY A 136 18.89 -4.26 -9.37
C GLY A 136 17.63 -4.35 -10.22
N LEU A 137 16.52 -4.86 -9.70
CA LEU A 137 15.30 -5.03 -10.48
C LEU A 137 14.53 -3.71 -10.67
N PRO A 138 13.85 -3.54 -11.82
CA PRO A 138 13.01 -2.36 -12.06
C PRO A 138 11.94 -2.19 -10.96
N GLY A 139 11.78 -0.98 -10.45
CA GLY A 139 10.80 -0.66 -9.39
C GLY A 139 11.25 -1.00 -7.98
N TYR A 140 12.47 -1.53 -7.80
CA TYR A 140 12.96 -1.91 -6.46
C TYR A 140 13.00 -0.73 -5.48
N PHE A 141 13.48 0.44 -5.92
CA PHE A 141 13.64 1.59 -5.05
C PHE A 141 12.31 2.07 -4.49
N GLU A 142 11.29 2.15 -5.32
CA GLU A 142 9.94 2.57 -4.93
C GLU A 142 9.29 1.56 -3.98
N ILE A 143 9.43 0.25 -4.23
CA ILE A 143 8.88 -0.76 -3.32
C ILE A 143 9.65 -0.85 -2.00
N GLU A 144 10.95 -0.53 -2.00
CA GLU A 144 11.72 -0.44 -0.76
C GLU A 144 11.35 0.82 0.04
N GLU A 145 11.03 1.93 -0.63
CA GLU A 145 10.45 3.11 0.00
C GLU A 145 9.11 2.76 0.67
N VAL A 146 8.21 2.07 -0.04
CA VAL A 146 6.93 1.59 0.53
C VAL A 146 7.17 0.73 1.77
N ARG A 147 8.11 -0.21 1.72
CA ARG A 147 8.44 -1.08 2.86
C ARG A 147 8.95 -0.27 4.06
N LYS A 148 9.85 0.69 3.83
CA LYS A 148 10.39 1.58 4.88
C LYS A 148 9.28 2.41 5.50
N MET A 149 8.41 3.04 4.69
CA MET A 149 7.26 3.81 5.17
C MET A 149 6.34 2.95 6.05
N ILE A 150 5.93 1.79 5.58
CA ILE A 150 5.01 0.93 6.34
C ILE A 150 5.64 0.47 7.66
N ASN A 151 6.92 0.12 7.67
CA ASN A 151 7.61 -0.26 8.90
C ASN A 151 7.73 0.93 9.87
N ALA A 152 8.01 2.13 9.38
CA ALA A 152 8.05 3.33 10.20
C ALA A 152 6.68 3.63 10.84
N TYR A 153 5.59 3.54 10.07
CA TYR A 153 4.24 3.74 10.62
C TYR A 153 3.78 2.63 11.57
N LYS A 154 4.26 1.40 11.41
CA LYS A 154 3.93 0.30 12.33
C LYS A 154 4.65 0.39 13.68
N HIS A 155 5.82 0.98 13.72
CA HIS A 155 6.69 0.88 14.88
C HIS A 155 7.15 2.22 15.45
N ASP A 156 7.12 3.29 14.67
CA ASP A 156 7.76 4.56 14.99
C ASP A 156 6.93 5.79 14.54
N ASP A 157 5.60 5.70 14.51
CA ASP A 157 4.67 6.78 14.14
C ASP A 157 5.01 7.51 12.84
N GLY A 158 5.58 6.78 11.88
CA GLY A 158 6.01 7.29 10.58
C GLY A 158 7.40 7.89 10.56
N TYR A 159 8.15 7.88 11.66
CA TYR A 159 9.53 8.35 11.69
C TYR A 159 10.52 7.28 11.22
N SER A 160 11.45 7.68 10.34
CA SER A 160 12.52 6.80 9.88
C SER A 160 13.56 6.61 10.98
N LYS A 161 14.05 5.37 11.13
CA LYS A 161 15.19 5.07 12.04
C LYS A 161 16.54 5.39 11.41
N GLU A 162 16.61 5.42 10.09
CA GLU A 162 17.85 5.51 9.33
C GLU A 162 18.03 6.86 8.62
N ASP A 163 16.90 7.50 8.24
CA ASP A 163 16.92 8.73 7.47
C ASP A 163 16.72 9.94 8.38
N TYR A 164 17.56 10.95 8.21
CA TYR A 164 17.52 12.22 8.93
C TYR A 164 17.37 13.38 7.97
N GLU A 165 16.74 14.45 8.44
CA GLU A 165 16.59 15.70 7.69
C GLU A 165 17.14 16.89 8.48
N PRO A 166 17.62 17.98 7.83
CA PRO A 166 18.02 19.20 8.52
C PRO A 166 16.86 19.77 9.34
N PHE A 167 17.15 20.18 10.58
CA PHE A 167 16.14 20.76 11.45
C PHE A 167 16.45 22.22 11.78
N PHE A 168 17.50 22.48 12.58
CA PHE A 168 17.84 23.83 13.00
C PHE A 168 19.34 23.92 13.32
N MET A 169 20.02 24.97 12.88
CA MET A 169 21.43 25.29 13.21
C MET A 169 22.36 24.05 13.25
N ASN A 170 22.37 23.22 12.20
CA ASN A 170 23.13 21.98 12.08
C ASN A 170 22.64 20.78 12.90
N TYR A 171 21.52 20.90 13.59
CA TYR A 171 20.84 19.76 14.18
C TYR A 171 20.07 19.01 13.09
N VAL A 172 20.01 17.69 13.23
CA VAL A 172 19.22 16.81 12.38
C VAL A 172 18.11 16.17 13.23
N LYS A 173 16.97 15.91 12.62
CA LYS A 173 15.88 15.12 13.23
C LYS A 173 15.61 13.91 12.36
N GLN A 174 14.99 12.89 12.94
CA GLN A 174 14.47 11.76 12.16
C GLN A 174 13.48 12.27 11.12
N LYS A 175 13.64 11.78 9.88
CA LYS A 175 12.72 12.11 8.78
C LYS A 175 11.38 11.43 9.03
N LYS A 176 10.30 12.21 9.04
CA LYS A 176 8.95 11.66 9.02
C LYS A 176 8.52 11.43 7.58
N TYR A 177 8.10 10.20 7.26
CA TYR A 177 7.53 9.91 5.94
C TYR A 177 6.18 10.61 5.79
N GLN A 178 6.01 11.30 4.67
CA GLN A 178 4.74 11.89 4.30
C GLN A 178 3.96 10.91 3.42
N LEU A 179 2.73 10.65 3.80
CA LEU A 179 1.80 9.86 3.00
C LEU A 179 1.21 10.75 1.91
N ASN A 180 1.37 10.33 0.66
CA ASN A 180 0.88 11.09 -0.48
C ASN A 180 0.01 10.19 -1.36
N PRO A 181 -1.32 10.43 -1.41
CA PRO A 181 -2.24 9.62 -2.22
C PRO A 181 -1.89 9.63 -3.71
N ASN A 182 -1.34 10.73 -4.22
CA ASN A 182 -0.96 10.85 -5.63
C ASN A 182 0.20 9.93 -6.04
N LYS A 183 0.99 9.44 -5.07
CA LYS A 183 2.08 8.48 -5.33
C LYS A 183 1.62 7.02 -5.40
N ILE A 184 0.39 6.70 -5.05
CA ILE A 184 -0.09 5.31 -5.04
C ILE A 184 0.00 4.68 -6.43
N SER A 185 -0.36 5.40 -7.48
CA SER A 185 -0.23 4.92 -8.86
C SER A 185 1.22 4.60 -9.24
N ASP A 186 2.18 5.41 -8.81
CA ASP A 186 3.60 5.18 -9.05
C ASP A 186 4.08 3.90 -8.35
N TYR A 187 3.70 3.71 -7.08
CA TYR A 187 4.03 2.51 -6.31
C TYR A 187 3.39 1.24 -6.88
N VAL A 188 2.13 1.32 -7.32
CA VAL A 188 1.45 0.22 -8.03
C VAL A 188 2.19 -0.15 -9.32
N ASN A 189 2.59 0.86 -10.11
CA ASN A 189 3.34 0.64 -11.34
C ASN A 189 4.74 0.08 -11.08
N ALA A 190 5.43 0.55 -10.05
CA ALA A 190 6.71 0.02 -9.62
C ALA A 190 6.59 -1.45 -9.18
N ALA A 191 5.57 -1.78 -8.39
CA ALA A 191 5.28 -3.15 -7.97
C ALA A 191 5.05 -4.08 -9.16
N LYS A 192 4.27 -3.65 -10.16
CA LYS A 192 4.05 -4.43 -11.40
C LYS A 192 5.35 -4.66 -12.17
N LYS A 193 6.19 -3.63 -12.34
CA LYS A 193 7.49 -3.75 -13.01
C LYS A 193 8.39 -4.72 -12.27
N PHE A 194 8.51 -4.56 -10.95
CA PHE A 194 9.32 -5.42 -10.10
C PHE A 194 8.88 -6.88 -10.17
N LEU A 195 7.59 -7.16 -9.96
CA LEU A 195 7.07 -8.52 -9.96
C LEU A 195 7.14 -9.18 -11.34
N SER A 196 7.03 -8.39 -12.41
CA SER A 196 7.22 -8.89 -13.78
C SER A 196 8.67 -9.22 -14.12
N ALA A 197 9.63 -8.60 -13.41
CA ALA A 197 11.07 -8.83 -13.59
C ALA A 197 11.60 -9.95 -12.71
N LEU A 198 10.82 -10.48 -11.78
CA LEU A 198 11.21 -11.64 -10.97
C LEU A 198 11.45 -12.85 -11.87
N PRO A 199 12.56 -13.57 -11.65
CA PRO A 199 12.89 -14.74 -12.46
C PRO A 199 11.91 -15.88 -12.18
N GLY A 200 11.57 -16.63 -13.21
CA GLY A 200 10.78 -17.84 -13.09
C GLY A 200 9.75 -17.98 -14.21
N GLU A 201 9.31 -19.21 -14.45
CA GLU A 201 8.19 -19.45 -15.34
C GLU A 201 6.91 -18.89 -14.71
N THR A 202 6.03 -18.36 -15.56
CA THR A 202 4.68 -17.95 -15.16
C THR A 202 4.01 -19.13 -14.47
N ILE A 203 3.78 -19.03 -13.16
CA ILE A 203 3.13 -20.08 -12.38
C ILE A 203 1.69 -20.18 -12.87
N ASN A 204 1.41 -21.19 -13.67
CA ASN A 204 0.06 -21.47 -14.14
C ASN A 204 -0.76 -22.10 -13.00
N LEU A 205 -1.48 -21.30 -12.26
CA LEU A 205 -2.34 -21.73 -11.15
C LEU A 205 -3.47 -22.69 -11.61
N GLY A 206 -3.70 -22.84 -12.92
CA GLY A 206 -4.86 -23.53 -13.46
C GLY A 206 -4.93 -25.03 -13.19
N SER A 207 -3.81 -25.74 -13.02
CA SER A 207 -3.81 -27.20 -12.81
C SER A 207 -3.75 -27.63 -11.35
N ASP A 208 -3.04 -26.89 -10.51
CA ASP A 208 -2.74 -27.34 -9.15
C ASP A 208 -3.78 -26.88 -8.13
N VAL A 209 -4.37 -25.69 -8.30
CA VAL A 209 -5.49 -25.23 -7.48
C VAL A 209 -6.74 -26.05 -7.76
N ILE A 210 -7.02 -26.35 -9.04
CA ILE A 210 -8.16 -27.20 -9.43
C ILE A 210 -8.00 -28.65 -8.93
N LYS A 211 -6.79 -29.18 -8.89
CA LYS A 211 -6.52 -30.49 -8.31
C LYS A 211 -6.76 -30.52 -6.80
N ARG A 212 -6.35 -29.49 -6.06
CA ARG A 212 -6.58 -29.40 -4.61
C ARG A 212 -8.06 -29.23 -4.27
N LEU A 213 -8.79 -28.35 -4.97
CA LEU A 213 -10.23 -28.19 -4.79
C LEU A 213 -11.04 -29.46 -5.12
N LYS A 214 -10.55 -30.31 -6.02
CA LYS A 214 -11.18 -31.62 -6.30
C LYS A 214 -10.90 -32.68 -5.22
N ILE A 215 -9.78 -32.62 -4.54
CA ILE A 215 -9.43 -33.54 -3.46
C ILE A 215 -10.25 -33.25 -2.20
N ASP A 216 -10.51 -31.97 -1.89
CA ASP A 216 -11.32 -31.59 -0.71
C ASP A 216 -12.80 -31.92 -0.87
N ASN A 217 -13.32 -31.97 -2.12
CA ASN A 217 -14.73 -32.35 -2.37
C ASN A 217 -14.97 -33.87 -2.48
N SER A 218 -13.92 -34.68 -2.61
CA SER A 218 -14.08 -36.15 -2.67
C SER A 218 -14.06 -36.81 -1.28
N GLY A 219 -13.82 -36.06 -0.21
CA GLY A 219 -13.82 -36.53 1.18
C GLY A 219 -15.17 -36.40 1.91
N SER A 220 -16.23 -35.85 1.31
CA SER A 220 -17.52 -35.61 1.97
C SER A 220 -18.69 -36.51 1.53
N GLU A 221 -18.40 -37.57 0.78
CA GLU A 221 -19.44 -38.58 0.39
C GLU A 221 -19.24 -39.94 1.09
N SER A 222 -18.95 -39.95 2.38
CA SER A 222 -19.06 -41.17 3.18
C SER A 222 -19.33 -40.85 4.64
N LEU A 223 -20.60 -40.55 4.95
CA LEU A 223 -21.28 -40.83 6.23
C LEU A 223 -22.77 -40.81 6.02
#